data_cb02225f943e0c9b319626eb583d00b3
#
_entry.id   cb02225f943e0c9b319626eb583d00b3
#
_cell.length_a   1.000
_cell.length_b   1.000
_cell.length_c   1.000
_cell.angle_alpha   90.00
_cell.angle_beta   90.00
_cell.angle_gamma   90.00
#
_symmetry.space_group_name_H-M   'P 1'
#
loop_
_entity.id
_entity.type
_entity.pdbx_description
1 polymer ?
#
loop_
_entity_poly.entity_id
_entity_poly.type
_entity_poly.pdbx_seq_one_letter_code
_entity_poly.pdbx_strand_id
1 'polypeptide(L)'
;MDLREKMLGQLRALSEEKFAQFSQRLIPTPQILGVRTPALRALARKSFVALGGADEARRELQNYEPFFHEEFVLKGFFIMLLKQDEAKFTLASDFIKTMPNWAVCDIFAPKFRDAALASALLKQAKGGADEFERRFFYVYFMRNMDAISPKEFLEICAAESDGRYYVQMGAAWAIAEMFIKQREITLA
;
A
#
# COMPACT_ATOMS: atom_id res chain seq x y z
N MET A 1 -14.28 -2.20 23.53
CA MET A 1 -14.54 -1.80 22.13
C MET A 1 -13.26 -2.03 21.36
N ASP A 2 -13.30 -2.88 20.40
CA ASP A 2 -12.23 -3.26 19.49
C ASP A 2 -11.77 -2.05 18.65
N LEU A 3 -10.51 -2.02 18.24
CA LEU A 3 -9.95 -0.96 17.39
C LEU A 3 -10.78 -0.78 16.12
N ARG A 4 -11.19 -1.87 15.48
CA ARG A 4 -11.98 -1.84 14.25
C ARG A 4 -13.32 -1.14 14.45
N GLU A 5 -14.06 -1.50 15.48
CA GLU A 5 -15.36 -0.86 15.80
C GLU A 5 -15.22 0.62 16.02
N LYS A 6 -14.18 1.02 16.79
CA LYS A 6 -13.87 2.43 17.05
C LYS A 6 -13.55 3.18 15.76
N MET A 7 -12.74 2.60 14.87
CA MET A 7 -12.37 3.23 13.60
C MET A 7 -13.56 3.30 12.65
N LEU A 8 -14.35 2.23 12.56
CA LEU A 8 -15.54 2.19 11.68
C LEU A 8 -16.56 3.26 12.06
N GLY A 9 -16.80 3.49 13.35
CA GLY A 9 -17.66 4.60 13.80
C GLY A 9 -17.16 5.98 13.33
N GLN A 10 -15.85 6.23 13.41
CA GLN A 10 -15.24 7.48 12.93
C GLN A 10 -15.25 7.60 11.41
N LEU A 11 -15.00 6.51 10.68
CA LEU A 11 -15.08 6.49 9.22
C LEU A 11 -16.49 6.81 8.73
N ARG A 12 -17.52 6.21 9.34
CA ARG A 12 -18.93 6.50 9.01
C ARG A 12 -19.29 7.96 9.26
N ALA A 13 -18.78 8.57 10.32
CA ALA A 13 -19.00 9.99 10.61
C ALA A 13 -18.33 10.94 9.60
N LEU A 14 -17.32 10.47 8.87
CA LEU A 14 -16.57 11.22 7.85
C LEU A 14 -16.99 10.85 6.41
N SER A 15 -17.95 9.93 6.24
CA SER A 15 -18.36 9.44 4.92
C SER A 15 -19.16 10.48 4.15
N GLU A 16 -18.92 10.53 2.84
CA GLU A 16 -19.64 11.37 1.88
C GLU A 16 -20.26 10.48 0.80
N GLU A 17 -21.59 10.38 0.74
CA GLU A 17 -22.30 9.50 -0.20
C GLU A 17 -21.94 9.77 -1.66
N LYS A 18 -21.89 11.03 -2.08
CA LYS A 18 -21.52 11.42 -3.44
C LYS A 18 -20.10 10.99 -3.80
N PHE A 19 -19.20 11.06 -2.83
CA PHE A 19 -17.81 10.62 -3.04
C PHE A 19 -17.70 9.09 -3.06
N ALA A 20 -18.49 8.38 -2.26
CA ALA A 20 -18.60 6.92 -2.33
C ALA A 20 -19.07 6.47 -3.71
N GLN A 21 -20.16 7.03 -4.23
CA GLN A 21 -20.70 6.74 -5.56
C GLN A 21 -19.70 7.05 -6.68
N PHE A 22 -18.96 8.15 -6.59
CA PHE A 22 -17.89 8.48 -7.53
C PHE A 22 -16.76 7.44 -7.48
N SER A 23 -16.29 7.11 -6.28
CA SER A 23 -15.17 6.19 -6.07
C SER A 23 -15.50 4.77 -6.52
N GLN A 24 -16.74 4.29 -6.33
CA GLN A 24 -17.20 2.98 -6.77
C GLN A 24 -17.13 2.77 -8.29
N ARG A 25 -17.17 3.85 -9.08
CA ARG A 25 -17.02 3.77 -10.54
C ARG A 25 -15.58 3.55 -10.97
N LEU A 26 -14.61 3.86 -10.10
CA LEU A 26 -13.18 3.85 -10.42
C LEU A 26 -12.45 2.71 -9.72
N ILE A 27 -12.87 2.36 -8.52
CA ILE A 27 -12.20 1.37 -7.67
C ILE A 27 -13.00 0.07 -7.72
N PRO A 28 -12.37 -1.06 -8.10
CA PRO A 28 -13.06 -2.34 -8.26
C PRO A 28 -13.36 -3.00 -6.89
N THR A 29 -14.19 -2.34 -6.08
CA THR A 29 -14.68 -2.86 -4.80
C THR A 29 -16.04 -2.26 -4.47
N PRO A 30 -17.02 -3.05 -4.03
CA PRO A 30 -18.35 -2.55 -3.65
C PRO A 30 -18.39 -1.89 -2.27
N GLN A 31 -17.40 -2.16 -1.40
CA GLN A 31 -17.40 -1.71 -0.01
C GLN A 31 -16.64 -0.39 0.13
N ILE A 32 -17.26 0.72 -0.25
CA ILE A 32 -16.69 2.08 -0.13
C ILE A 32 -17.61 2.95 0.73
N LEU A 33 -17.06 3.57 1.77
CA LEU A 33 -17.74 4.51 2.66
C LEU A 33 -17.73 5.94 2.11
N GLY A 34 -16.75 6.30 1.30
CA GLY A 34 -16.61 7.64 0.72
C GLY A 34 -15.87 8.62 1.63
N VAL A 35 -14.82 8.19 2.32
CA VAL A 35 -13.98 9.08 3.11
C VAL A 35 -12.76 9.52 2.30
N ARG A 36 -12.54 10.84 2.21
CA ARG A 36 -11.42 11.39 1.44
C ARG A 36 -10.08 11.08 2.07
N THR A 37 -9.07 10.83 1.25
CA THR A 37 -7.70 10.49 1.69
C THR A 37 -7.09 11.48 2.70
N PRO A 38 -7.24 12.81 2.61
CA PRO A 38 -6.73 13.71 3.64
C PRO A 38 -7.38 13.49 5.01
N ALA A 39 -8.69 13.20 5.05
CA ALA A 39 -9.39 12.88 6.28
C ALA A 39 -8.92 11.54 6.88
N LEU A 40 -8.71 10.52 6.05
CA LEU A 40 -8.12 9.23 6.46
C LEU A 40 -6.73 9.40 7.08
N ARG A 41 -5.86 10.24 6.47
CA ARG A 41 -4.53 10.53 7.03
C ARG A 41 -4.60 11.25 8.37
N ALA A 42 -5.50 12.21 8.52
CA ALA A 42 -5.71 12.93 9.77
C ALA A 42 -6.24 11.98 10.87
N LEU A 43 -7.22 11.15 10.51
CA LEU A 43 -7.77 10.12 11.40
C LEU A 43 -6.69 9.14 11.86
N ALA A 44 -5.87 8.61 10.93
CA ALA A 44 -4.80 7.69 11.24
C ALA A 44 -3.82 8.28 12.25
N ARG A 45 -3.33 9.50 12.03
CA ARG A 45 -2.39 10.17 12.95
C ARG A 45 -2.99 10.37 14.32
N LYS A 46 -4.22 10.87 14.40
CA LYS A 46 -4.91 11.11 15.67
C LYS A 46 -5.12 9.82 16.45
N SER A 47 -5.58 8.78 15.78
CA SER A 47 -5.90 7.49 16.42
C SER A 47 -4.65 6.70 16.78
N PHE A 48 -3.57 6.80 15.99
CA PHE A 48 -2.31 6.10 16.25
C PHE A 48 -1.69 6.49 17.61
N VAL A 49 -1.78 7.77 17.98
CA VAL A 49 -1.30 8.26 19.29
C VAL A 49 -2.07 7.57 20.44
N ALA A 50 -3.31 7.20 20.22
CA ALA A 50 -4.17 6.57 21.23
C ALA A 50 -3.99 5.04 21.32
N LEU A 51 -3.18 4.42 20.43
CA LEU A 51 -2.90 2.98 20.46
C LEU A 51 -1.87 2.56 21.52
N GLY A 52 -1.37 3.50 22.32
CA GLY A 52 -0.36 3.21 23.33
C GLY A 52 1.05 3.07 22.75
N GLY A 53 1.82 2.11 23.22
CA GLY A 53 3.17 1.84 22.72
C GLY A 53 3.18 1.05 21.40
N ALA A 54 4.38 0.88 20.84
CA ALA A 54 4.57 0.19 19.55
C ALA A 54 4.11 -1.27 19.55
N ASP A 55 4.30 -1.98 20.66
CA ASP A 55 3.90 -3.38 20.79
C ASP A 55 2.37 -3.52 20.88
N GLU A 56 1.69 -2.57 21.51
CA GLU A 56 0.24 -2.49 21.53
C GLU A 56 -0.29 -2.23 20.13
N ALA A 57 0.22 -1.20 19.46
CA ALA A 57 -0.14 -0.88 18.07
C ALA A 57 0.07 -2.09 17.13
N ARG A 58 1.17 -2.83 17.30
CA ARG A 58 1.44 -4.03 16.50
C ARG A 58 0.36 -5.09 16.73
N ARG A 59 0.03 -5.41 17.99
CA ARG A 59 -1.00 -6.42 18.32
C ARG A 59 -2.36 -6.04 17.78
N GLU A 60 -2.78 -4.80 17.97
CA GLU A 60 -4.04 -4.28 17.47
C GLU A 60 -4.12 -4.36 15.93
N LEU A 61 -3.04 -4.01 15.22
CA LEU A 61 -2.99 -4.05 13.76
C LEU A 61 -2.92 -5.47 13.19
N GLN A 62 -2.33 -6.43 13.92
CA GLN A 62 -2.37 -7.85 13.54
C GLN A 62 -3.80 -8.39 13.53
N ASN A 63 -4.60 -7.99 14.51
CA ASN A 63 -5.99 -8.42 14.68
C ASN A 63 -7.00 -7.55 13.92
N TYR A 64 -6.54 -6.44 13.29
CA TYR A 64 -7.40 -5.54 12.54
C TYR A 64 -7.73 -6.14 11.17
N GLU A 65 -8.95 -6.64 11.02
CA GLU A 65 -9.47 -7.23 9.77
C GLU A 65 -10.34 -6.21 9.03
N PRO A 66 -9.80 -5.51 8.00
CA PRO A 66 -10.55 -4.52 7.26
C PRO A 66 -11.59 -5.17 6.33
N PHE A 67 -12.74 -4.50 6.17
CA PHE A 67 -13.80 -4.87 5.25
C PHE A 67 -14.08 -3.78 4.21
N PHE A 68 -14.18 -2.50 4.64
CA PHE A 68 -14.37 -1.38 3.73
C PHE A 68 -13.04 -0.91 3.15
N HIS A 69 -13.08 -0.35 1.94
CA HIS A 69 -11.91 0.23 1.27
C HIS A 69 -11.12 1.16 2.21
N GLU A 70 -11.81 2.04 2.90
CA GLU A 70 -11.20 3.01 3.81
C GLU A 70 -10.55 2.36 5.03
N GLU A 71 -11.05 1.20 5.47
CA GLU A 71 -10.41 0.45 6.55
C GLU A 71 -9.05 -0.12 6.09
N PHE A 72 -8.94 -0.60 4.83
CA PHE A 72 -7.65 -1.01 4.26
C PHE A 72 -6.69 0.17 4.16
N VAL A 73 -7.13 1.32 3.65
CA VAL A 73 -6.30 2.53 3.58
C VAL A 73 -5.84 2.95 4.96
N LEU A 74 -6.73 2.92 5.95
CA LEU A 74 -6.43 3.29 7.34
C LEU A 74 -5.42 2.32 7.97
N LYS A 75 -5.58 1.00 7.78
CA LYS A 75 -4.60 -0.01 8.22
C LYS A 75 -3.24 0.25 7.61
N GLY A 76 -3.18 0.52 6.30
CA GLY A 76 -1.94 0.89 5.63
C GLY A 76 -1.29 2.14 6.23
N PHE A 77 -2.05 3.18 6.55
CA PHE A 77 -1.53 4.37 7.21
C PHE A 77 -1.00 4.08 8.62
N PHE A 78 -1.68 3.25 9.41
CA PHE A 78 -1.18 2.85 10.72
C PHE A 78 0.16 2.10 10.61
N ILE A 79 0.28 1.15 9.69
CA ILE A 79 1.53 0.43 9.45
C ILE A 79 2.66 1.41 9.09
N MET A 80 2.39 2.39 8.21
CA MET A 80 3.38 3.40 7.84
C MET A 80 3.79 4.32 8.99
N LEU A 81 2.97 4.49 10.03
CA LEU A 81 3.28 5.31 11.20
C LEU A 81 4.16 4.58 12.25
N LEU A 82 4.29 3.26 12.17
CA LEU A 82 5.19 2.51 13.04
C LEU A 82 6.64 2.97 12.86
N LYS A 83 7.36 3.09 13.98
CA LYS A 83 8.78 3.51 13.98
C LYS A 83 9.76 2.34 13.97
N GLN A 84 9.37 1.20 14.52
CA GLN A 84 10.18 -0.02 14.54
C GLN A 84 10.10 -0.72 13.19
N ASP A 85 11.24 -0.85 12.52
CA ASP A 85 11.31 -1.36 11.16
C ASP A 85 10.90 -2.83 11.06
N GLU A 86 11.27 -3.68 12.02
CA GLU A 86 10.89 -5.10 12.03
C GLU A 86 9.37 -5.29 12.19
N ALA A 87 8.75 -4.56 13.11
CA ALA A 87 7.31 -4.62 13.31
C ALA A 87 6.55 -4.10 12.08
N LYS A 88 7.06 -3.00 11.50
CA LYS A 88 6.52 -2.43 10.26
C LYS A 88 6.65 -3.39 9.09
N PHE A 89 7.81 -4.04 8.94
CA PHE A 89 8.07 -5.01 7.88
C PHE A 89 7.14 -6.22 8.00
N THR A 90 7.02 -6.80 9.18
CA THR A 90 6.14 -7.96 9.42
C THR A 90 4.70 -7.63 9.00
N LEU A 91 4.17 -6.49 9.48
CA LEU A 91 2.80 -6.08 9.14
C LEU A 91 2.64 -5.69 7.66
N ALA A 92 3.65 -5.05 7.07
CA ALA A 92 3.63 -4.72 5.65
C ALA A 92 3.65 -5.97 4.76
N SER A 93 4.48 -6.96 5.11
CA SER A 93 4.59 -8.26 4.42
C SER A 93 3.27 -9.02 4.40
N ASP A 94 2.51 -8.96 5.48
CA ASP A 94 1.18 -9.58 5.52
C ASP A 94 0.13 -8.74 4.82
N PHE A 95 0.22 -7.42 4.96
CA PHE A 95 -0.75 -6.50 4.38
C PHE A 95 -0.77 -6.51 2.85
N ILE A 96 0.40 -6.56 2.20
CA ILE A 96 0.48 -6.56 0.72
C ILE A 96 -0.24 -7.75 0.08
N LYS A 97 -0.36 -8.88 0.78
CA LYS A 97 -1.10 -10.08 0.33
C LYS A 97 -2.62 -9.92 0.38
N THR A 98 -3.12 -8.89 1.06
CA THR A 98 -4.54 -8.68 1.32
C THR A 98 -5.11 -7.42 0.67
N MET A 99 -4.34 -6.73 -0.15
CA MET A 99 -4.78 -5.49 -0.80
C MET A 99 -5.93 -5.76 -1.78
N PRO A 100 -7.10 -5.13 -1.61
CA PRO A 100 -8.28 -5.48 -2.40
C PRO A 100 -8.36 -4.76 -3.75
N ASN A 101 -7.53 -3.72 -3.98
CA ASN A 101 -7.62 -2.89 -5.18
C ASN A 101 -6.38 -2.00 -5.36
N TRP A 102 -6.26 -1.41 -6.56
CA TRP A 102 -5.16 -0.54 -6.95
C TRP A 102 -5.02 0.71 -6.06
N ALA A 103 -6.13 1.28 -5.57
CA ALA A 103 -6.08 2.53 -4.80
C ALA A 103 -5.47 2.32 -3.40
N VAL A 104 -5.69 1.16 -2.77
CA VAL A 104 -4.97 0.77 -1.54
C VAL A 104 -3.50 0.51 -1.83
N CYS A 105 -3.20 -0.20 -2.91
CA CYS A 105 -1.85 -0.51 -3.35
C CYS A 105 -1.02 0.77 -3.57
N ASP A 106 -1.54 1.72 -4.34
CA ASP A 106 -0.81 2.92 -4.78
C ASP A 106 -0.56 3.92 -3.64
N ILE A 107 -1.37 3.89 -2.59
CA ILE A 107 -1.21 4.79 -1.44
C ILE A 107 -0.28 4.23 -0.36
N PHE A 108 -0.08 2.91 -0.34
CA PHE A 108 0.75 2.23 0.65
C PHE A 108 2.24 2.26 0.23
N ALA A 109 3.06 2.98 0.98
CA ALA A 109 4.49 3.11 0.70
C ALA A 109 5.27 3.19 2.03
N PRO A 110 5.47 2.06 2.72
CA PRO A 110 6.20 2.04 3.99
C PRO A 110 7.67 2.40 3.75
N LYS A 111 8.19 3.27 4.62
CA LYS A 111 9.62 3.64 4.63
C LYS A 111 10.33 2.94 5.76
N PHE A 112 11.47 2.35 5.47
CA PHE A 112 12.35 1.71 6.43
C PHE A 112 13.64 2.53 6.57
N ARG A 113 14.27 2.47 7.74
CA ARG A 113 15.63 3.00 7.97
C ARG A 113 16.66 2.02 7.42
N ASP A 114 16.37 0.72 7.57
CA ASP A 114 17.15 -0.35 6.97
C ASP A 114 16.69 -0.60 5.52
N ALA A 115 17.55 -0.25 4.56
CA ALA A 115 17.28 -0.43 3.14
C ALA A 115 17.10 -1.92 2.75
N ALA A 116 17.69 -2.86 3.51
CA ALA A 116 17.52 -4.30 3.26
C ALA A 116 16.06 -4.74 3.40
N LEU A 117 15.30 -4.13 4.31
CA LEU A 117 13.88 -4.42 4.49
C LEU A 117 13.02 -3.93 3.31
N ALA A 118 13.38 -2.79 2.71
CA ALA A 118 12.70 -2.33 1.49
C ALA A 118 12.95 -3.30 0.32
N SER A 119 14.20 -3.73 0.14
CA SER A 119 14.55 -4.74 -0.88
C SER A 119 13.87 -6.08 -0.63
N ALA A 120 13.78 -6.52 0.63
CA ALA A 120 13.08 -7.75 1.00
C ALA A 120 11.58 -7.69 0.68
N LEU A 121 10.93 -6.54 0.98
CA LEU A 121 9.52 -6.33 0.66
C LEU A 121 9.26 -6.31 -0.85
N LEU A 122 10.15 -5.69 -1.64
CA LEU A 122 10.11 -5.75 -3.11
C LEU A 122 10.24 -7.18 -3.64
N LYS A 123 11.21 -7.95 -3.14
CA LYS A 123 11.39 -9.34 -3.55
C LYS A 123 10.17 -10.21 -3.26
N GLN A 124 9.55 -10.01 -2.10
CA GLN A 124 8.31 -10.70 -1.75
C GLN A 124 7.20 -10.34 -2.74
N ALA A 125 6.94 -9.04 -2.95
CA ALA A 125 5.89 -8.55 -3.84
C ALA A 125 6.08 -9.02 -5.29
N LYS A 126 7.33 -9.07 -5.78
CA LYS A 126 7.67 -9.65 -7.10
C LYS A 126 7.20 -11.09 -7.23
N GLY A 127 7.31 -11.89 -6.18
CA GLY A 127 6.87 -13.29 -6.15
C GLY A 127 5.38 -13.49 -5.82
N GLY A 128 4.63 -12.41 -5.61
CA GLY A 128 3.25 -12.46 -5.18
C GLY A 128 2.32 -13.16 -6.17
N ALA A 129 1.36 -13.91 -5.65
CA ALA A 129 0.35 -14.60 -6.45
C ALA A 129 -0.85 -13.71 -6.78
N ASP A 130 -1.17 -12.75 -5.91
CA ASP A 130 -2.29 -11.82 -6.09
C ASP A 130 -1.93 -10.66 -7.03
N GLU A 131 -2.93 -10.16 -7.78
CA GLU A 131 -2.76 -9.07 -8.75
C GLU A 131 -2.23 -7.79 -8.10
N PHE A 132 -2.76 -7.42 -6.94
CA PHE A 132 -2.37 -6.18 -6.27
C PHE A 132 -1.09 -6.33 -5.46
N GLU A 133 -0.75 -7.53 -5.00
CA GLU A 133 0.59 -7.83 -4.47
C GLU A 133 1.66 -7.66 -5.56
N ARG A 134 1.41 -8.20 -6.76
CA ARG A 134 2.31 -8.03 -7.92
C ARG A 134 2.39 -6.57 -8.36
N ARG A 135 1.25 -5.85 -8.46
CA ARG A 135 1.23 -4.41 -8.74
C ARG A 135 2.05 -3.63 -7.73
N PHE A 136 1.97 -3.98 -6.46
CA PHE A 136 2.70 -3.31 -5.40
C PHE A 136 4.21 -3.31 -5.62
N PHE A 137 4.78 -4.35 -6.21
CA PHE A 137 6.20 -4.38 -6.60
C PHE A 137 6.56 -3.14 -7.44
N TYR A 138 5.84 -2.88 -8.51
CA TYR A 138 6.10 -1.76 -9.42
C TYR A 138 5.88 -0.40 -8.77
N VAL A 139 4.76 -0.26 -8.05
CA VAL A 139 4.41 1.00 -7.38
C VAL A 139 5.39 1.32 -6.23
N TYR A 140 5.79 0.32 -5.48
CA TYR A 140 6.74 0.49 -4.37
C TYR A 140 8.16 0.77 -4.88
N PHE A 141 8.57 0.14 -5.99
CA PHE A 141 9.84 0.47 -6.65
C PHE A 141 9.94 1.95 -7.02
N MET A 142 8.92 2.55 -7.61
CA MET A 142 8.93 3.98 -7.98
C MET A 142 9.24 4.90 -6.80
N ARG A 143 8.96 4.48 -5.58
CA ARG A 143 9.19 5.23 -4.34
C ARG A 143 10.49 4.86 -3.64
N ASN A 144 11.15 3.78 -4.08
CA ASN A 144 12.35 3.19 -3.49
C ASN A 144 13.29 2.71 -4.61
N MET A 145 13.60 3.57 -5.58
CA MET A 145 14.38 3.19 -6.78
C MET A 145 15.81 2.72 -6.45
N ASP A 146 16.32 3.04 -5.27
CA ASP A 146 17.63 2.59 -4.81
C ASP A 146 17.61 1.17 -4.20
N ALA A 147 16.43 0.57 -4.02
CA ALA A 147 16.28 -0.73 -3.37
C ALA A 147 16.68 -1.92 -4.27
N ILE A 148 16.62 -1.74 -5.58
CA ILE A 148 17.16 -2.65 -6.62
C ILE A 148 17.78 -1.81 -7.74
N SER A 149 18.75 -2.38 -8.48
CA SER A 149 19.37 -1.63 -9.56
C SER A 149 18.40 -1.37 -10.71
N PRO A 150 18.55 -0.23 -11.44
CA PRO A 150 17.73 0.06 -12.62
C PRO A 150 17.77 -1.03 -13.68
N LYS A 151 18.95 -1.62 -13.89
CA LYS A 151 19.14 -2.73 -14.84
C LYS A 151 18.33 -3.97 -14.40
N GLU A 152 18.44 -4.36 -13.14
CA GLU A 152 17.68 -5.49 -12.58
C GLU A 152 16.16 -5.24 -12.71
N PHE A 153 15.71 -4.01 -12.45
CA PHE A 153 14.31 -3.65 -12.61
C PHE A 153 13.82 -3.80 -14.05
N LEU A 154 14.59 -3.34 -15.04
CA LEU A 154 14.25 -3.49 -16.46
C LEU A 154 14.23 -4.95 -16.91
N GLU A 155 15.17 -5.77 -16.43
CA GLU A 155 15.17 -7.22 -16.67
C GLU A 155 13.90 -7.88 -16.10
N ILE A 156 13.46 -7.46 -14.90
CA ILE A 156 12.21 -7.93 -14.30
C ILE A 156 11.01 -7.51 -15.16
N CYS A 157 10.95 -6.26 -15.63
CA CYS A 157 9.88 -5.79 -16.50
C CYS A 157 9.83 -6.53 -17.83
N ALA A 158 10.99 -6.79 -18.44
CA ALA A 158 11.09 -7.53 -19.71
C ALA A 158 10.67 -9.02 -19.55
N ALA A 159 10.88 -9.60 -18.38
CA ALA A 159 10.51 -10.97 -18.07
C ALA A 159 9.07 -11.10 -17.51
N GLU A 160 8.33 -9.98 -17.35
CA GLU A 160 6.98 -10.00 -16.79
C GLU A 160 6.00 -10.66 -17.75
N SER A 161 5.44 -11.78 -17.32
CA SER A 161 4.48 -12.59 -18.08
C SER A 161 3.04 -12.52 -17.53
N ASP A 162 2.84 -11.80 -16.43
CA ASP A 162 1.51 -11.63 -15.83
C ASP A 162 0.66 -10.67 -16.69
N GLY A 163 -0.32 -11.23 -17.38
CA GLY A 163 -1.21 -10.50 -18.27
C GLY A 163 -2.33 -9.73 -17.57
N ARG A 164 -2.43 -9.79 -16.23
CA ARG A 164 -3.48 -9.08 -15.48
C ARG A 164 -3.34 -7.56 -15.65
N TYR A 165 -4.47 -6.90 -15.85
CA TYR A 165 -4.53 -5.49 -16.21
C TYR A 165 -3.77 -4.57 -15.25
N TYR A 166 -3.99 -4.71 -13.94
CA TYR A 166 -3.38 -3.81 -12.97
C TYR A 166 -1.90 -4.07 -12.75
N VAL A 167 -1.40 -5.28 -13.02
CA VAL A 167 0.04 -5.58 -13.04
C VAL A 167 0.70 -4.87 -14.21
N GLN A 168 0.16 -5.03 -15.43
CA GLN A 168 0.68 -4.39 -16.64
C GLN A 168 0.67 -2.87 -16.55
N MET A 169 -0.40 -2.28 -16.01
CA MET A 169 -0.48 -0.84 -15.77
C MET A 169 0.55 -0.36 -14.74
N GLY A 170 0.81 -1.15 -13.70
CA GLY A 170 1.86 -0.86 -12.71
C GLY A 170 3.25 -0.86 -13.34
N ALA A 171 3.55 -1.88 -14.14
CA ALA A 171 4.82 -2.00 -14.86
C ALA A 171 5.04 -0.83 -15.84
N ALA A 172 4.04 -0.54 -16.67
CA ALA A 172 4.11 0.58 -17.63
C ALA A 172 4.33 1.93 -16.94
N TRP A 173 3.64 2.17 -15.82
CA TRP A 173 3.83 3.40 -15.04
C TRP A 173 5.24 3.46 -14.45
N ALA A 174 5.73 2.38 -13.87
CA ALA A 174 7.06 2.35 -13.28
C ALA A 174 8.18 2.56 -14.31
N ILE A 175 8.05 1.99 -15.51
CA ILE A 175 8.97 2.24 -16.64
C ILE A 175 8.93 3.72 -17.05
N ALA A 176 7.75 4.31 -17.17
CA ALA A 176 7.60 5.72 -17.52
C ALA A 176 8.25 6.65 -16.47
N GLU A 177 8.07 6.39 -15.19
CA GLU A 177 8.72 7.14 -14.10
C GLU A 177 10.24 6.97 -14.13
N MET A 178 10.72 5.76 -14.43
CA MET A 178 12.15 5.48 -14.55
C MET A 178 12.76 6.21 -15.77
N PHE A 179 12.04 6.25 -16.89
CA PHE A 179 12.46 7.00 -18.07
C PHE A 179 12.64 8.51 -17.78
N ILE A 180 11.73 9.09 -16.99
CA ILE A 180 11.85 10.49 -16.59
C ILE A 180 13.11 10.74 -15.73
N LYS A 181 13.43 9.82 -14.81
CA LYS A 181 14.50 9.99 -13.84
C LYS A 181 15.86 9.47 -14.31
N GLN A 182 15.87 8.46 -15.18
CA GLN A 182 17.07 7.71 -15.60
C GLN A 182 16.98 7.33 -17.09
N ARG A 183 16.80 8.34 -17.95
CA ARG A 183 16.51 8.18 -19.37
C ARG A 183 17.51 7.29 -20.10
N GLU A 184 18.81 7.52 -19.91
CA GLU A 184 19.87 6.80 -20.64
C GLU A 184 19.85 5.30 -20.34
N ILE A 185 19.66 4.94 -19.06
CA ILE A 185 19.59 3.54 -18.65
C ILE A 185 18.31 2.87 -19.16
N THR A 186 17.21 3.62 -19.24
CA THR A 186 15.91 3.07 -19.68
C THR A 186 15.86 2.84 -21.20
N LEU A 187 16.71 3.53 -21.96
CA LEU A 187 16.81 3.40 -23.44
C LEU A 187 17.87 2.40 -23.91
N ALA A 188 18.78 1.98 -23.02
CA ALA A 188 19.85 1.03 -23.34
C ALA A 188 19.35 -0.41 -23.30
#